data_5d9faa0204cf9c38ed4f1f401fadaffc
#
_entry.id   5d9faa0204cf9c38ed4f1f401fadaffc
#
_cell.length_a   1.000
_cell.length_b   1.000
_cell.length_c   1.000
_cell.angle_alpha   90.00
_cell.angle_beta   90.00
_cell.angle_gamma   90.00
#
_symmetry.space_group_name_H-M   'P 1'
#
loop_
_entity.id
_entity.type
_entity.pdbx_description
1 polymer ?
#
loop_
_entity_poly.entity_id
_entity_poly.type
_entity_poly.pdbx_seq_one_letter_code
_entity_poly.pdbx_strand_id
1 'polypeptide(L)'
;MMKLPITQVDAFADRPFTGNPAAVMPLDAWLDDDLLQAIALENNLSETAFTIPAGGDADYELRWFTPATEVAMCGHATFAAGHVLIGDRDEIRFRTRKAGILTVARDGAGYRM
;
A
#
# COMPACT_ATOMS: atom_id res chain seq x y z
N MET A 1 1.78 20.12 -13.86
CA MET A 1 2.38 19.00 -13.09
C MET A 1 1.31 18.35 -12.25
N MET A 2 1.23 17.04 -12.34
CA MET A 2 0.29 16.27 -11.55
C MET A 2 0.80 16.14 -10.12
N LYS A 3 -0.06 16.43 -9.16
CA LYS A 3 0.25 16.20 -7.75
C LYS A 3 -0.52 14.99 -7.28
N LEU A 4 0.18 14.01 -6.73
CA LEU A 4 -0.41 12.81 -6.19
C LEU A 4 -0.19 12.76 -4.69
N PRO A 5 -1.19 12.33 -3.91
CA PRO A 5 -1.01 12.16 -2.48
C PRO A 5 0.01 11.05 -2.21
N ILE A 6 0.90 11.30 -1.28
CA ILE A 6 1.89 10.31 -0.86
C ILE A 6 2.05 10.38 0.65
N THR A 7 2.06 9.24 1.30
CA THR A 7 2.36 9.12 2.72
C THR A 7 3.47 8.09 2.89
N GLN A 8 4.55 8.47 3.55
CA GLN A 8 5.61 7.53 3.91
C GLN A 8 5.29 6.92 5.26
N VAL A 9 5.37 5.60 5.35
CA VAL A 9 5.11 4.85 6.57
C VAL A 9 6.29 3.93 6.83
N ASP A 10 6.83 3.99 8.05
CA ASP A 10 7.83 3.04 8.52
C ASP A 10 7.10 1.87 9.15
N ALA A 11 6.87 0.82 8.34
CA ALA A 11 6.13 -0.34 8.79
C ALA A 11 6.85 -1.01 9.96
N PHE A 12 6.07 -1.46 10.97
CA PHE A 12 6.60 -2.08 12.19
C PHE A 12 7.49 -1.13 12.99
N ALA A 13 7.08 0.13 13.09
CA ALA A 13 7.84 1.16 13.79
C ALA A 13 8.04 0.88 15.30
N ASP A 14 7.33 -0.08 15.86
CA ASP A 14 7.56 -0.56 17.22
C ASP A 14 8.92 -1.24 17.38
N ARG A 15 9.58 -1.57 16.27
CA ARG A 15 10.91 -2.17 16.27
C ARG A 15 11.88 -1.22 15.59
N PRO A 16 12.67 -0.45 16.36
CA PRO A 16 13.64 0.45 15.77
C PRO A 16 14.57 -0.27 14.79
N PHE A 17 14.81 0.33 13.64
CA PHE A 17 15.72 -0.14 12.60
C PHE A 17 15.29 -1.40 11.85
N THR A 18 14.09 -1.91 12.11
CA THR A 18 13.59 -3.09 11.40
C THR A 18 12.46 -2.75 10.45
N GLY A 19 11.89 -1.56 10.54
CA GLY A 19 10.84 -1.14 9.63
C GLY A 19 11.41 -0.85 8.25
N ASN A 20 10.72 -1.32 7.21
CA ASN A 20 11.03 -0.96 5.84
C ASN A 20 10.13 0.20 5.44
N PRO A 21 10.70 1.34 5.05
CA PRO A 21 9.85 2.47 4.66
C PRO A 21 9.05 2.13 3.41
N ALA A 22 7.78 2.47 3.43
CA ALA A 22 6.88 2.30 2.31
C ALA A 22 6.18 3.62 2.02
N ALA A 23 5.99 3.93 0.74
CA ALA A 23 5.12 5.01 0.33
C ALA A 23 3.74 4.42 0.10
N VAL A 24 2.70 5.13 0.53
CA VAL A 24 1.31 4.79 0.24
C VAL A 24 0.74 5.92 -0.60
N MET A 25 0.31 5.59 -1.80
CA MET A 25 -0.19 6.56 -2.78
C MET A 25 -1.59 6.19 -3.26
N PRO A 26 -2.63 6.70 -2.60
CA PRO A 26 -3.98 6.52 -3.07
C PRO A 26 -4.20 7.30 -4.37
N LEU A 27 -4.77 6.65 -5.36
CA LEU A 27 -5.08 7.24 -6.65
C LEU A 27 -6.59 7.12 -6.90
N ASP A 28 -7.12 7.91 -7.82
CA ASP A 28 -8.52 7.79 -8.23
C ASP A 28 -8.71 6.67 -9.25
N ALA A 29 -7.72 6.47 -10.09
CA ALA A 29 -7.73 5.42 -11.12
C ALA A 29 -6.29 5.01 -11.42
N TRP A 30 -6.13 3.84 -12.04
CA TRP A 30 -4.79 3.38 -12.39
C TRP A 30 -4.16 4.27 -13.46
N LEU A 31 -2.89 4.61 -13.22
CA LEU A 31 -2.01 5.24 -14.21
C LEU A 31 -1.36 4.14 -15.05
N ASP A 32 -0.71 4.52 -16.16
CA ASP A 32 0.05 3.56 -16.94
C ASP A 32 1.12 2.89 -16.08
N ASP A 33 1.37 1.62 -16.33
CA ASP A 33 2.35 0.84 -15.56
C ASP A 33 3.73 1.48 -15.57
N ASP A 34 4.15 2.02 -16.71
CA ASP A 34 5.44 2.71 -16.81
C ASP A 34 5.50 3.93 -15.91
N LEU A 35 4.41 4.65 -15.76
CA LEU A 35 4.34 5.81 -14.89
C LEU A 35 4.35 5.39 -13.42
N LEU A 36 3.63 4.33 -13.06
CA LEU A 36 3.67 3.80 -11.70
C LEU A 36 5.10 3.38 -11.32
N GLN A 37 5.79 2.70 -12.23
CA GLN A 37 7.16 2.28 -12.00
C GLN A 37 8.10 3.48 -11.88
N ALA A 38 7.91 4.51 -12.70
CA ALA A 38 8.72 5.71 -12.63
C ALA A 38 8.52 6.44 -11.29
N ILE A 39 7.29 6.49 -10.79
CA ILE A 39 7.01 7.09 -9.49
C ILE A 39 7.68 6.29 -8.36
N ALA A 40 7.61 4.96 -8.42
CA ALA A 40 8.25 4.11 -7.42
C ALA A 40 9.78 4.29 -7.43
N LEU A 41 10.37 4.41 -8.60
CA LEU A 41 11.80 4.69 -8.73
C LEU A 41 12.16 6.05 -8.15
N GLU A 42 11.36 7.07 -8.43
CA GLU A 42 11.58 8.42 -7.92
C GLU A 42 11.44 8.47 -6.40
N ASN A 43 10.48 7.73 -5.82
CA ASN A 43 10.31 7.65 -4.36
C ASN A 43 11.54 7.03 -3.70
N ASN A 44 12.15 6.07 -4.37
CA ASN A 44 13.35 5.37 -3.89
C ASN A 44 13.19 4.81 -2.47
N LEU A 45 12.01 4.32 -2.14
CA LEU A 45 11.71 3.61 -0.90
C LEU A 45 11.65 2.12 -1.19
N SER A 46 11.73 1.29 -0.15
CA SER A 46 11.70 -0.18 -0.31
C SER A 46 10.51 -0.60 -1.15
N GLU A 47 9.32 -0.08 -0.85
CA GLU A 47 8.12 -0.34 -1.63
C GLU A 47 7.25 0.91 -1.74
N THR A 48 6.48 0.97 -2.83
CA THR A 48 5.38 1.91 -2.98
C THR A 48 4.10 1.12 -3.19
N ALA A 49 3.11 1.35 -2.34
CA ALA A 49 1.78 0.77 -2.46
C ALA A 49 0.87 1.78 -3.16
N PHE A 50 0.38 1.43 -4.33
CA PHE A 50 -0.62 2.22 -5.04
C PHE A 50 -1.98 1.61 -4.83
N THR A 51 -2.99 2.44 -4.58
CA THR A 51 -4.37 1.97 -4.41
C THR A 51 -5.31 2.80 -5.25
N ILE A 52 -6.42 2.16 -5.67
CA ILE A 52 -7.57 2.87 -6.21
C ILE A 52 -8.82 2.36 -5.50
N PRO A 53 -9.91 3.14 -5.48
CA PRO A 53 -11.17 2.64 -4.94
C PRO A 53 -11.63 1.40 -5.68
N ALA A 54 -12.17 0.43 -4.95
CA ALA A 54 -12.74 -0.77 -5.51
C ALA A 54 -14.20 -0.86 -5.11
N GLY A 55 -14.90 -1.83 -5.67
CA GLY A 55 -16.28 -2.13 -5.31
C GLY A 55 -16.44 -3.61 -5.05
N GLY A 56 -17.61 -4.02 -4.64
CA GLY A 56 -17.90 -5.41 -4.36
C GLY A 56 -17.30 -5.86 -3.04
N ASP A 57 -16.43 -6.84 -3.10
CA ASP A 57 -15.87 -7.51 -1.93
C ASP A 57 -14.58 -6.88 -1.40
N ALA A 58 -14.15 -5.75 -1.95
CA ALA A 58 -12.94 -5.07 -1.50
C ALA A 58 -13.17 -3.56 -1.41
N ASP A 59 -12.42 -2.91 -0.52
CA ASP A 59 -12.48 -1.46 -0.36
C ASP A 59 -11.59 -0.76 -1.39
N TYR A 60 -10.43 -1.34 -1.69
CA TYR A 60 -9.45 -0.81 -2.63
C TYR A 60 -8.84 -1.93 -3.44
N GLU A 61 -8.38 -1.60 -4.66
CA GLU A 61 -7.39 -2.41 -5.36
C GLU A 61 -6.02 -1.95 -4.95
N LEU A 62 -5.06 -2.87 -4.88
CA LEU A 62 -3.73 -2.61 -4.36
C LEU A 62 -2.67 -3.24 -5.24
N ARG A 63 -1.65 -2.46 -5.56
CA ARG A 63 -0.46 -2.92 -6.28
C ARG A 63 0.78 -2.43 -5.56
N TRP A 64 1.85 -3.23 -5.57
CA TRP A 64 3.11 -2.91 -4.90
C TRP A 64 4.23 -2.83 -5.91
N PHE A 65 5.04 -1.80 -5.79
CA PHE A 65 6.21 -1.62 -6.64
C PHE A 65 7.44 -1.38 -5.76
N THR A 66 8.55 -2.04 -6.12
CA THR A 66 9.88 -1.62 -5.65
C THR A 66 10.40 -0.57 -6.62
N PRO A 67 11.56 0.07 -6.36
CA PRO A 67 12.14 0.98 -7.35
C PRO A 67 12.46 0.32 -8.70
N ALA A 68 12.56 -1.01 -8.75
CA ALA A 68 12.94 -1.73 -9.96
C ALA A 68 11.78 -2.44 -10.66
N THR A 69 10.76 -2.91 -9.92
CA THR A 69 9.72 -3.76 -10.51
C THR A 69 8.46 -3.82 -9.65
N GLU A 70 7.34 -4.15 -10.30
CA GLU A 70 6.13 -4.54 -9.57
C GLU A 70 6.33 -5.91 -8.94
N VAL A 71 5.83 -6.09 -7.71
CA VAL A 71 5.91 -7.36 -7.00
C VAL A 71 4.52 -7.92 -6.73
N ALA A 72 4.42 -9.24 -6.60
CA ALA A 72 3.14 -9.93 -6.47
C ALA A 72 2.57 -9.89 -5.05
N MET A 73 3.40 -9.65 -4.05
CA MET A 73 2.98 -9.58 -2.65
C MET A 73 4.02 -8.81 -1.85
N CYS A 74 3.55 -7.94 -0.96
CA CYS A 74 4.39 -7.25 0.00
C CYS A 74 3.60 -7.00 1.28
N GLY A 75 3.88 -7.82 2.31
CA GLY A 75 3.11 -7.79 3.55
C GLY A 75 3.22 -6.47 4.30
N HIS A 76 4.44 -5.94 4.48
CA HIS A 76 4.60 -4.71 5.26
C HIS A 76 4.04 -3.48 4.53
N ALA A 77 4.12 -3.44 3.20
CA ALA A 77 3.50 -2.34 2.46
C ALA A 77 1.97 -2.44 2.50
N THR A 78 1.42 -3.65 2.61
CA THR A 78 -0.01 -3.84 2.79
C THR A 78 -0.46 -3.33 4.16
N PHE A 79 0.30 -3.60 5.22
CA PHE A 79 0.01 -3.03 6.55
C PHE A 79 0.11 -1.51 6.51
N ALA A 80 1.09 -0.95 5.82
CA ALA A 80 1.23 0.49 5.67
C ALA A 80 0.02 1.10 4.97
N ALA A 81 -0.43 0.50 3.87
CA ALA A 81 -1.63 0.95 3.15
C ALA A 81 -2.87 0.85 4.05
N GLY A 82 -3.00 -0.24 4.79
CA GLY A 82 -4.08 -0.40 5.75
C GLY A 82 -4.09 0.69 6.81
N HIS A 83 -2.93 0.97 7.39
CA HIS A 83 -2.79 2.03 8.39
C HIS A 83 -3.25 3.39 7.85
N VAL A 84 -2.87 3.73 6.64
CA VAL A 84 -3.21 5.02 6.03
C VAL A 84 -4.70 5.11 5.69
N LEU A 85 -5.31 4.02 5.21
CA LEU A 85 -6.62 4.05 4.57
C LEU A 85 -7.76 3.49 5.42
N ILE A 86 -7.45 2.80 6.52
CA ILE A 86 -8.49 2.10 7.29
C ILE A 86 -9.52 3.06 7.90
N GLY A 87 -9.11 4.25 8.31
CA GLY A 87 -10.02 5.22 8.91
C GLY A 87 -10.65 4.66 10.20
N ASP A 88 -11.97 4.75 10.29
CA ASP A 88 -12.72 4.28 11.45
C ASP A 88 -13.15 2.81 11.32
N ARG A 89 -12.76 2.12 10.26
CA ARG A 89 -13.12 0.71 10.05
C ARG A 89 -12.38 -0.19 11.02
N ASP A 90 -12.98 -1.36 11.33
CA ASP A 90 -12.28 -2.41 12.07
C ASP A 90 -11.36 -3.20 11.16
N GLU A 91 -11.69 -3.27 9.87
CA GLU A 91 -10.88 -3.95 8.86
C GLU A 91 -11.00 -3.25 7.53
N ILE A 92 -10.00 -3.49 6.68
CA ILE A 92 -9.99 -2.97 5.31
C ILE A 92 -9.52 -4.09 4.39
N ARG A 93 -10.16 -4.20 3.22
CA ARG A 93 -9.90 -5.26 2.25
C ARG A 93 -9.30 -4.70 0.99
N PHE A 94 -8.24 -5.36 0.54
CA PHE A 94 -7.53 -5.00 -0.68
C PHE A 94 -7.61 -6.13 -1.68
N ARG A 95 -8.07 -5.83 -2.89
CA ARG A 95 -8.02 -6.77 -4.00
C ARG A 95 -6.69 -6.62 -4.70
N THR A 96 -5.98 -7.73 -4.86
CA THR A 96 -4.67 -7.75 -5.49
C THR A 96 -4.74 -8.48 -6.82
N ARG A 97 -3.68 -8.37 -7.63
CA ARG A 97 -3.64 -9.04 -8.94
C ARG A 97 -3.41 -10.55 -8.82
N LYS A 98 -2.58 -10.97 -7.85
CA LYS A 98 -2.14 -12.37 -7.76
C LYS A 98 -2.28 -12.98 -6.38
N ALA A 99 -2.45 -12.17 -5.35
CA ALA A 99 -2.52 -12.65 -3.97
C ALA A 99 -3.95 -12.74 -3.43
N GLY A 100 -4.95 -12.55 -4.28
CA GLY A 100 -6.34 -12.56 -3.86
C GLY A 100 -6.72 -11.32 -3.06
N ILE A 101 -7.69 -11.46 -2.18
CA ILE A 101 -8.12 -10.37 -1.30
C ILE A 101 -7.38 -10.49 0.02
N LEU A 102 -6.69 -9.40 0.40
CA LEU A 102 -5.98 -9.31 1.67
C LEU A 102 -6.77 -8.41 2.61
N THR A 103 -6.93 -8.85 3.85
CA THR A 103 -7.64 -8.08 4.87
C THR A 103 -6.65 -7.64 5.93
N VAL A 104 -6.65 -6.33 6.22
CA VAL A 104 -5.89 -5.77 7.34
C VAL A 104 -6.91 -5.39 8.41
N ALA A 105 -6.76 -5.93 9.60
CA ALA A 105 -7.69 -5.70 10.70
C ALA A 105 -6.97 -5.06 11.88
N ARG A 106 -7.69 -4.24 12.64
CA ARG A 106 -7.16 -3.69 13.89
C ARG A 106 -6.99 -4.82 14.90
N ASP A 107 -5.88 -4.76 15.63
CA ASP A 107 -5.55 -5.74 16.66
C ASP A 107 -4.87 -4.99 17.81
N GLY A 108 -5.67 -4.58 18.80
CA GLY A 108 -5.19 -3.73 19.87
C GLY A 108 -4.70 -2.38 19.31
N ALA A 109 -3.45 -2.03 19.60
CA ALA A 109 -2.83 -0.81 19.07
C ALA A 109 -2.18 -1.01 17.69
N GLY A 110 -2.21 -2.24 17.17
CA GLY A 110 -1.60 -2.58 15.88
C GLY A 110 -2.60 -3.16 14.90
N TYR A 111 -2.08 -3.96 13.97
CA TYR A 111 -2.88 -4.58 12.90
C TYR A 111 -2.47 -6.03 12.73
N ARG A 112 -3.38 -6.82 12.16
CA ARG A 112 -3.09 -8.18 11.70
C ARG A 112 -3.63 -8.36 10.28
N MET A 113 -3.08 -9.34 9.58
CA MET A 113 -3.52 -9.67 8.23
C MET A 113 -4.12 -11.08 8.20
#